data_f6f9c9409aea0e1ae94f5ee4676cfbc5
#
_entry.id   f6f9c9409aea0e1ae94f5ee4676cfbc5
#
_cell.length_a   1.000
_cell.length_b   1.000
_cell.length_c   1.000
_cell.angle_alpha   90.00
_cell.angle_beta   90.00
_cell.angle_gamma   90.00
#
_symmetry.space_group_name_H-M   'P 1'
#
loop_
_entity.id
_entity.type
_entity.pdbx_description
1 polymer ?
#
loop_
_entity_poly.entity_id
_entity_poly.type
_entity_poly.pdbx_seq_one_letter_code
_entity_poly.pdbx_strand_id
1 'polypeptide(L)'
;MSQVTRKPSQPATEGIPGKRFRPFRRTRKVIGAIALTTLGITLASTAANAVLEQQERSSTAQYGHLVEVAGGALNVVRAGTKGGQPLVLLSGFSTVAPDLDFSPLIRELDAYDVIVVEGFGYGYSDMSARERTVENISTELHEALSSLDVKEPYVLAGHSLGGLYTLDYANRYPSEVSAVIGIDSSVPTAQFEKEAAANGGGINITGILSTIGFVRTVVWVAPSVVDPKSDDYTPSEIERMRQMTSWNFGNAVVADEAAHMASNAAALREVTYPENLPVLHFLASDNVALTPDWLDSHKDQLQNVSRHEIVELEGAHYLHWTQSKAMADKITQFLHESVPS
;
A
#
# COMPACT_ATOMS: atom_id res chain seq x y z
N MET A 1 -92.11 40.37 36.11
CA MET A 1 -91.85 39.96 34.74
C MET A 1 -90.40 39.50 34.67
N SER A 2 -90.20 38.18 34.73
CA SER A 2 -88.93 37.62 34.77
C SER A 2 -88.72 36.72 33.52
N GLN A 3 -87.81 37.11 32.66
CA GLN A 3 -87.50 36.30 31.47
C GLN A 3 -86.40 35.26 31.81
N VAL A 4 -86.71 34.01 31.59
CA VAL A 4 -85.79 32.88 31.71
C VAL A 4 -85.15 32.65 30.37
N THR A 5 -83.85 32.91 30.21
CA THR A 5 -83.07 32.61 29.02
C THR A 5 -82.61 31.17 29.09
N ARG A 6 -83.01 30.33 28.14
CA ARG A 6 -82.56 28.96 27.91
C ARG A 6 -81.16 28.99 27.18
N LYS A 7 -80.16 28.28 27.74
CA LYS A 7 -78.88 28.04 27.15
C LYS A 7 -78.99 26.86 26.16
N PRO A 8 -78.41 26.95 24.96
CA PRO A 8 -78.46 25.84 24.00
C PRO A 8 -77.40 24.72 24.42
N SER A 9 -77.89 23.49 24.33
CA SER A 9 -77.09 22.26 24.55
C SER A 9 -76.12 22.03 23.39
N GLN A 10 -74.82 21.84 23.71
CA GLN A 10 -73.83 21.38 22.75
C GLN A 10 -74.00 19.90 22.39
N PRO A 11 -73.78 19.51 21.11
CA PRO A 11 -73.82 18.10 20.75
C PRO A 11 -72.56 17.36 21.24
N ALA A 12 -72.73 16.16 21.74
CA ALA A 12 -71.67 15.25 22.15
C ALA A 12 -70.86 14.79 20.92
N THR A 13 -69.57 15.05 20.92
CA THR A 13 -68.65 14.47 19.96
C THR A 13 -68.35 13.03 20.34
N GLU A 14 -68.91 12.09 19.61
CA GLU A 14 -68.54 10.67 19.63
C GLU A 14 -67.06 10.54 19.21
N GLY A 15 -66.21 10.13 20.19
CA GLY A 15 -64.81 9.84 19.92
C GLY A 15 -64.66 8.58 19.07
N ILE A 16 -64.06 8.75 17.91
CA ILE A 16 -63.67 7.64 17.01
C ILE A 16 -62.62 6.80 17.75
N PRO A 17 -62.79 5.48 17.94
CA PRO A 17 -61.80 4.65 18.59
C PRO A 17 -60.57 4.56 17.70
N GLY A 18 -59.45 5.23 18.11
CA GLY A 18 -58.15 5.16 17.45
C GLY A 18 -57.66 3.72 17.43
N LYS A 19 -57.62 3.12 16.26
CA LYS A 19 -56.89 1.85 16.03
C LYS A 19 -55.44 2.00 16.44
N ARG A 20 -55.09 1.50 17.61
CA ARG A 20 -53.71 1.35 18.04
C ARG A 20 -53.01 0.36 17.09
N PHE A 21 -52.29 0.86 16.10
CA PHE A 21 -51.38 0.08 15.27
C PHE A 21 -50.35 -0.57 16.20
N ARG A 22 -50.34 -1.89 16.30
CA ARG A 22 -49.28 -2.70 16.94
C ARG A 22 -48.44 -3.43 15.88
N PRO A 23 -47.59 -2.74 15.08
CA PRO A 23 -46.70 -3.42 14.12
C PRO A 23 -45.36 -3.80 14.72
N PHE A 24 -44.99 -3.29 15.91
CA PHE A 24 -43.60 -3.30 16.40
C PHE A 24 -43.04 -4.66 16.87
N ARG A 25 -43.90 -5.60 17.29
CA ARG A 25 -43.38 -6.87 17.87
C ARG A 25 -42.92 -7.90 16.84
N ARG A 26 -43.59 -8.00 15.71
CA ARG A 26 -43.18 -8.91 14.61
C ARG A 26 -41.95 -8.37 13.88
N THR A 27 -41.94 -7.08 13.59
CA THR A 27 -40.79 -6.39 12.94
C THR A 27 -39.50 -6.52 13.76
N ARG A 28 -39.57 -6.34 15.10
CA ARG A 28 -38.43 -6.53 15.99
C ARG A 28 -37.90 -7.97 15.99
N LYS A 29 -38.79 -8.97 15.95
CA LYS A 29 -38.38 -10.39 15.87
C LYS A 29 -37.71 -10.71 14.52
N VAL A 30 -38.23 -10.17 13.41
CA VAL A 30 -37.66 -10.36 12.08
C VAL A 30 -36.29 -9.67 11.98
N ILE A 31 -36.17 -8.43 12.45
CA ILE A 31 -34.89 -7.71 12.49
C ILE A 31 -33.88 -8.46 13.38
N GLY A 32 -34.31 -8.93 14.54
CA GLY A 32 -33.45 -9.71 15.45
C GLY A 32 -32.99 -11.04 14.81
N ALA A 33 -33.91 -11.73 14.11
CA ALA A 33 -33.54 -12.96 13.39
C ALA A 33 -32.56 -12.69 12.26
N ILE A 34 -32.78 -11.65 11.45
CA ILE A 34 -31.84 -11.24 10.38
C ILE A 34 -30.47 -10.90 10.99
N ALA A 35 -30.43 -10.09 12.05
CA ALA A 35 -29.18 -9.71 12.68
C ALA A 35 -28.40 -10.93 13.23
N LEU A 36 -29.09 -11.88 13.87
CA LEU A 36 -28.48 -13.12 14.37
C LEU A 36 -27.99 -14.02 13.23
N THR A 37 -28.75 -14.12 12.15
CA THR A 37 -28.34 -14.91 10.98
C THR A 37 -27.12 -14.28 10.31
N THR A 38 -27.13 -12.96 10.09
CA THR A 38 -25.98 -12.24 9.53
C THR A 38 -24.74 -12.42 10.41
N LEU A 39 -24.88 -12.25 11.74
CA LEU A 39 -23.79 -12.46 12.67
C LEU A 39 -23.25 -13.90 12.61
N GLY A 40 -24.12 -14.89 12.56
CA GLY A 40 -23.74 -16.31 12.43
C GLY A 40 -22.98 -16.60 11.13
N ILE A 41 -23.44 -16.06 10.01
CA ILE A 41 -22.76 -16.18 8.72
C ILE A 41 -21.39 -15.49 8.76
N THR A 42 -21.30 -14.29 9.31
CA THR A 42 -20.04 -13.55 9.40
C THR A 42 -19.03 -14.31 10.27
N LEU A 43 -19.41 -14.81 11.43
CA LEU A 43 -18.52 -15.60 12.29
C LEU A 43 -18.05 -16.89 11.63
N ALA A 44 -18.95 -17.60 10.92
CA ALA A 44 -18.59 -18.81 10.19
C ALA A 44 -17.62 -18.50 9.04
N SER A 45 -17.85 -17.41 8.30
CA SER A 45 -16.97 -16.95 7.22
C SER A 45 -15.60 -16.58 7.75
N THR A 46 -15.53 -15.80 8.83
CA THR A 46 -14.26 -15.43 9.49
C THR A 46 -13.47 -16.66 9.93
N ALA A 47 -14.13 -17.63 10.58
CA ALA A 47 -13.47 -18.86 11.01
C ALA A 47 -12.97 -19.69 9.81
N ALA A 48 -13.78 -19.81 8.76
CA ALA A 48 -13.39 -20.52 7.53
C ALA A 48 -12.20 -19.83 6.85
N ASN A 49 -12.20 -18.49 6.75
CA ASN A 49 -11.10 -17.73 6.19
C ASN A 49 -9.80 -17.97 6.96
N ALA A 50 -9.84 -17.90 8.31
CA ALA A 50 -8.66 -18.14 9.15
C ALA A 50 -8.11 -19.56 9.01
N VAL A 51 -8.98 -20.58 8.93
CA VAL A 51 -8.56 -21.97 8.72
C VAL A 51 -7.92 -22.17 7.34
N LEU A 52 -8.52 -21.60 6.30
CA LEU A 52 -7.97 -21.66 4.94
C LEU A 52 -6.62 -20.96 4.86
N GLU A 53 -6.49 -19.76 5.43
CA GLU A 53 -5.21 -19.04 5.47
C GLU A 53 -4.13 -19.85 6.20
N GLN A 54 -4.45 -20.42 7.37
CA GLN A 54 -3.50 -21.25 8.12
C GLN A 54 -3.06 -22.48 7.29
N GLN A 55 -4.00 -23.15 6.63
CA GLN A 55 -3.71 -24.28 5.78
C GLN A 55 -2.84 -23.90 4.58
N GLU A 56 -3.17 -22.82 3.90
CA GLU A 56 -2.41 -22.30 2.77
C GLU A 56 -0.99 -21.92 3.19
N ARG A 57 -0.83 -21.13 4.27
CA ARG A 57 0.50 -20.74 4.79
C ARG A 57 1.34 -21.94 5.19
N SER A 58 0.73 -23.00 5.76
CA SER A 58 1.45 -24.22 6.16
C SER A 58 1.86 -25.12 4.98
N SER A 59 1.13 -25.06 3.87
CA SER A 59 1.40 -25.87 2.67
C SER A 59 2.20 -25.13 1.59
N THR A 60 2.41 -23.84 1.75
CA THR A 60 3.05 -22.97 0.76
C THR A 60 4.47 -22.64 1.21
N ALA A 61 5.47 -22.99 0.41
CA ALA A 61 6.86 -22.64 0.72
C ALA A 61 7.06 -21.12 0.75
N GLN A 62 7.65 -20.65 1.82
CA GLN A 62 8.06 -19.24 1.95
C GLN A 62 9.23 -18.96 1.00
N TYR A 63 9.22 -17.79 0.37
CA TYR A 63 10.36 -17.26 -0.36
C TYR A 63 11.13 -16.27 0.52
N GLY A 64 12.36 -15.92 0.13
CA GLY A 64 13.20 -14.99 0.89
C GLY A 64 13.70 -15.59 2.21
N HIS A 65 14.15 -14.73 3.07
CA HIS A 65 14.59 -15.08 4.43
C HIS A 65 14.26 -13.95 5.40
N LEU A 66 13.96 -14.30 6.63
CA LEU A 66 13.63 -13.36 7.67
C LEU A 66 14.90 -12.76 8.27
N VAL A 67 14.88 -11.43 8.43
CA VAL A 67 15.93 -10.62 9.02
C VAL A 67 15.35 -9.91 10.23
N GLU A 68 15.92 -10.15 11.40
CA GLU A 68 15.50 -9.50 12.65
C GLU A 68 15.89 -8.03 12.67
N VAL A 69 14.91 -7.18 12.94
CA VAL A 69 15.07 -5.73 13.12
C VAL A 69 14.31 -5.28 14.37
N ALA A 70 14.49 -4.02 14.78
CA ALA A 70 13.72 -3.49 15.90
C ALA A 70 12.22 -3.49 15.60
N GLY A 71 11.48 -4.34 16.30
CA GLY A 71 10.02 -4.46 16.16
C GLY A 71 9.53 -5.77 15.55
N GLY A 72 10.44 -6.62 15.06
CA GLY A 72 10.09 -7.93 14.48
C GLY A 72 11.01 -8.35 13.35
N ALA A 73 10.53 -9.17 12.43
CA ALA A 73 11.30 -9.69 11.32
C ALA A 73 10.77 -9.19 9.96
N LEU A 74 11.68 -8.74 9.11
CA LEU A 74 11.41 -8.40 7.72
C LEU A 74 11.82 -9.53 6.79
N ASN A 75 11.01 -9.82 5.80
CA ASN A 75 11.39 -10.76 4.75
C ASN A 75 12.24 -10.03 3.70
N VAL A 76 13.39 -10.61 3.39
CA VAL A 76 14.31 -10.09 2.39
C VAL A 76 14.52 -11.13 1.29
N VAL A 77 14.38 -10.70 0.06
CA VAL A 77 14.67 -11.53 -1.12
C VAL A 77 15.87 -10.97 -1.84
N ARG A 78 16.78 -11.84 -2.24
CA ARG A 78 17.95 -11.49 -3.08
C ARG A 78 17.87 -12.25 -4.40
N ALA A 79 18.09 -11.52 -5.48
CA ALA A 79 18.05 -12.03 -6.85
C ALA A 79 19.18 -11.45 -7.68
N GLY A 80 19.34 -11.94 -8.91
CA GLY A 80 20.38 -11.47 -9.82
C GLY A 80 21.78 -11.97 -9.44
N THR A 81 22.79 -11.14 -9.71
CA THR A 81 24.21 -11.51 -9.54
C THR A 81 24.72 -11.13 -8.16
N LYS A 82 24.90 -12.12 -7.28
CA LYS A 82 25.45 -11.91 -5.94
C LYS A 82 26.84 -11.26 -6.02
N GLY A 83 27.01 -10.13 -5.32
CA GLY A 83 28.23 -9.33 -5.32
C GLY A 83 28.34 -8.36 -6.51
N GLY A 84 27.32 -8.26 -7.35
CA GLY A 84 27.10 -7.13 -8.26
C GLY A 84 26.84 -5.84 -7.50
N GLN A 85 26.58 -4.73 -8.21
CA GLN A 85 26.18 -3.49 -7.55
C GLN A 85 24.85 -3.70 -6.81
N PRO A 86 24.75 -3.42 -5.51
CA PRO A 86 23.52 -3.63 -4.76
C PRO A 86 22.43 -2.65 -5.19
N LEU A 87 21.25 -3.18 -5.52
CA LEU A 87 20.08 -2.42 -5.90
C LEU A 87 18.90 -2.85 -5.02
N VAL A 88 18.44 -1.94 -4.16
CA VAL A 88 17.36 -2.19 -3.20
C VAL A 88 16.03 -1.69 -3.77
N LEU A 89 15.04 -2.58 -3.88
CA LEU A 89 13.70 -2.25 -4.33
C LEU A 89 12.75 -2.04 -3.14
N LEU A 90 12.08 -0.90 -3.12
CA LEU A 90 11.09 -0.51 -2.11
C LEU A 90 9.72 -0.32 -2.78
N SER A 91 8.74 -1.07 -2.32
CA SER A 91 7.40 -1.04 -2.90
C SER A 91 6.58 0.19 -2.51
N GLY A 92 5.51 0.40 -3.26
CA GLY A 92 4.48 1.37 -2.94
C GLY A 92 3.52 0.88 -1.87
N PHE A 93 2.61 1.78 -1.47
CA PHE A 93 1.56 1.50 -0.49
C PHE A 93 0.67 0.33 -0.90
N SER A 94 0.36 -0.53 0.06
CA SER A 94 -0.57 -1.66 -0.11
C SER A 94 -0.14 -2.74 -1.12
N THR A 95 1.14 -2.80 -1.47
CA THR A 95 1.71 -3.86 -2.32
C THR A 95 1.85 -5.16 -1.52
N VAL A 96 0.88 -6.05 -1.62
CA VAL A 96 0.74 -7.24 -0.74
C VAL A 96 1.93 -8.20 -0.78
N ALA A 97 2.70 -8.23 -1.86
CA ALA A 97 3.87 -9.10 -2.06
C ALA A 97 4.92 -8.38 -2.93
N PRO A 98 5.77 -7.52 -2.35
CA PRO A 98 6.74 -6.69 -3.08
C PRO A 98 7.66 -7.46 -4.03
N ASP A 99 8.22 -8.58 -3.61
CA ASP A 99 9.09 -9.40 -4.47
C ASP A 99 8.37 -9.87 -5.74
N LEU A 100 7.15 -10.35 -5.59
CA LEU A 100 6.36 -10.81 -6.72
C LEU A 100 5.92 -9.63 -7.61
N ASP A 101 5.60 -8.49 -7.01
CA ASP A 101 5.19 -7.28 -7.73
C ASP A 101 6.30 -6.76 -8.65
N PHE A 102 7.54 -6.83 -8.18
CA PHE A 102 8.72 -6.45 -8.96
C PHE A 102 9.29 -7.56 -9.85
N SER A 103 8.73 -8.78 -9.86
CA SER A 103 9.31 -9.92 -10.58
C SER A 103 9.71 -9.64 -12.04
N PRO A 104 8.91 -8.93 -12.86
CA PRO A 104 9.34 -8.60 -14.24
C PRO A 104 10.60 -7.73 -14.26
N LEU A 105 10.68 -6.70 -13.40
CA LEU A 105 11.83 -5.82 -13.33
C LEU A 105 13.07 -6.52 -12.77
N ILE A 106 12.91 -7.37 -11.77
CA ILE A 106 14.00 -8.16 -11.17
C ILE A 106 14.68 -9.02 -12.23
N ARG A 107 13.92 -9.63 -13.13
CA ARG A 107 14.48 -10.46 -14.22
C ARG A 107 15.34 -9.66 -15.21
N GLU A 108 15.00 -8.41 -15.44
CA GLU A 108 15.76 -7.52 -16.33
C GLU A 108 16.99 -6.89 -15.64
N LEU A 109 17.05 -6.93 -14.31
CA LEU A 109 18.15 -6.42 -13.49
C LEU A 109 19.12 -7.50 -13.03
N ASP A 110 19.26 -8.60 -13.77
CA ASP A 110 20.02 -9.80 -13.39
C ASP A 110 21.53 -9.56 -13.19
N ALA A 111 22.09 -8.48 -13.77
CA ALA A 111 23.47 -8.06 -13.56
C ALA A 111 23.73 -7.43 -12.17
N TYR A 112 22.69 -6.99 -11.48
CA TYR A 112 22.75 -6.37 -10.15
C TYR A 112 22.58 -7.41 -9.05
N ASP A 113 23.02 -7.07 -7.83
CA ASP A 113 22.63 -7.78 -6.61
C ASP A 113 21.31 -7.13 -6.13
N VAL A 114 20.20 -7.63 -6.65
CA VAL A 114 18.88 -7.06 -6.38
C VAL A 114 18.39 -7.53 -5.03
N ILE A 115 17.98 -6.58 -4.19
CA ILE A 115 17.49 -6.80 -2.83
C ILE A 115 16.09 -6.23 -2.73
N VAL A 116 15.10 -7.07 -2.47
CA VAL A 116 13.74 -6.63 -2.14
C VAL A 116 13.55 -6.75 -0.64
N VAL A 117 13.29 -5.63 0.03
CA VAL A 117 12.93 -5.62 1.43
C VAL A 117 11.42 -5.45 1.55
N GLU A 118 10.75 -6.51 1.97
CA GLU A 118 9.31 -6.44 2.25
C GLU A 118 9.11 -5.77 3.61
N GLY A 119 8.53 -4.59 3.63
CA GLY A 119 8.23 -3.88 4.88
C GLY A 119 7.28 -4.65 5.78
N PHE A 120 7.17 -4.26 7.05
CA PHE A 120 6.16 -4.83 7.93
C PHE A 120 4.77 -4.75 7.31
N GLY A 121 3.97 -5.80 7.45
CA GLY A 121 2.64 -5.90 6.84
C GLY A 121 2.62 -6.38 5.40
N TYR A 122 3.78 -6.60 4.77
CA TYR A 122 3.92 -7.03 3.38
C TYR A 122 4.59 -8.38 3.27
N GLY A 123 4.27 -9.13 2.22
CA GLY A 123 4.87 -10.42 1.91
C GLY A 123 4.85 -11.40 3.07
N TYR A 124 6.03 -11.87 3.43
CA TYR A 124 6.25 -12.75 4.59
C TYR A 124 6.82 -12.04 5.81
N SER A 125 6.93 -10.71 5.80
CA SER A 125 7.30 -9.93 6.98
C SER A 125 6.23 -10.00 8.07
N ASP A 126 6.61 -9.69 9.30
CA ASP A 126 5.67 -9.68 10.43
C ASP A 126 4.49 -8.73 10.20
N MET A 127 3.30 -9.13 10.69
CA MET A 127 2.04 -8.39 10.58
C MET A 127 1.79 -7.48 11.79
N SER A 128 2.82 -7.16 12.55
CA SER A 128 2.84 -6.16 13.61
C SER A 128 4.10 -5.32 13.51
N ALA A 129 3.99 -4.03 13.78
CA ALA A 129 5.10 -3.10 13.67
C ALA A 129 4.95 -1.96 14.67
N ARG A 130 6.00 -1.16 14.82
CA ARG A 130 5.92 0.19 15.40
C ARG A 130 5.09 1.09 14.48
N GLU A 131 4.74 2.29 14.94
CA GLU A 131 4.09 3.33 14.12
C GLU A 131 4.81 3.48 12.78
N ARG A 132 4.05 3.54 11.70
CA ARG A 132 4.59 3.60 10.33
C ARG A 132 5.04 5.00 9.94
N THR A 133 5.77 5.66 10.84
CA THR A 133 6.46 6.91 10.51
C THR A 133 7.60 6.63 9.53
N VAL A 134 7.90 7.60 8.65
CA VAL A 134 9.00 7.47 7.69
C VAL A 134 10.34 7.20 8.39
N GLU A 135 10.53 7.77 9.58
CA GLU A 135 11.72 7.52 10.41
C GLU A 135 11.86 6.06 10.85
N ASN A 136 10.76 5.45 11.35
CA ASN A 136 10.78 4.05 11.75
C ASN A 136 11.04 3.15 10.54
N ILE A 137 10.39 3.43 9.39
CA ILE A 137 10.57 2.67 8.15
C ILE A 137 12.02 2.73 7.67
N SER A 138 12.63 3.93 7.64
CA SER A 138 14.04 4.08 7.26
C SER A 138 15.00 3.40 8.22
N THR A 139 14.71 3.45 9.53
CA THR A 139 15.52 2.76 10.55
C THR A 139 15.46 1.25 10.38
N GLU A 140 14.27 0.69 10.18
CA GLU A 140 14.07 -0.74 9.94
C GLU A 140 14.77 -1.21 8.67
N LEU A 141 14.70 -0.42 7.59
CA LEU A 141 15.42 -0.68 6.36
C LEU A 141 16.93 -0.68 6.57
N HIS A 142 17.46 0.31 7.28
CA HIS A 142 18.90 0.39 7.63
C HIS A 142 19.36 -0.81 8.45
N GLU A 143 18.59 -1.21 9.49
CA GLU A 143 18.88 -2.38 10.30
C GLU A 143 18.89 -3.66 9.46
N ALA A 144 17.89 -3.82 8.56
CA ALA A 144 17.83 -4.96 7.67
C ALA A 144 19.04 -5.02 6.73
N LEU A 145 19.35 -3.93 6.02
CA LEU A 145 20.45 -3.87 5.07
C LEU A 145 21.81 -4.07 5.76
N SER A 146 22.00 -3.47 6.94
CA SER A 146 23.25 -3.62 7.74
C SER A 146 23.49 -5.06 8.21
N SER A 147 22.43 -5.85 8.36
CA SER A 147 22.53 -7.26 8.75
C SER A 147 22.85 -8.20 7.59
N LEU A 148 22.75 -7.73 6.36
CA LEU A 148 23.06 -8.50 5.16
C LEU A 148 24.57 -8.40 4.88
N ASP A 149 25.13 -9.49 4.34
CA ASP A 149 26.50 -9.49 3.78
C ASP A 149 26.46 -8.81 2.38
N VAL A 150 26.18 -7.50 2.38
CA VAL A 150 26.08 -6.65 1.17
C VAL A 150 26.94 -5.42 1.38
N LYS A 151 27.76 -5.12 0.38
CA LYS A 151 28.68 -3.99 0.47
C LYS A 151 27.97 -2.69 0.06
N GLU A 152 27.99 -1.70 0.93
CA GLU A 152 27.60 -0.32 0.63
C GLU A 152 28.54 0.32 -0.41
N PRO A 153 28.12 1.39 -1.10
CA PRO A 153 26.80 2.01 -1.08
C PRO A 153 25.77 1.33 -2.02
N TYR A 154 24.49 1.48 -1.68
CA TYR A 154 23.35 0.90 -2.41
C TYR A 154 22.79 1.85 -3.47
N VAL A 155 22.20 1.32 -4.54
CA VAL A 155 21.21 2.02 -5.35
C VAL A 155 19.85 1.77 -4.72
N LEU A 156 19.10 2.83 -4.36
CA LEU A 156 17.73 2.69 -3.84
C LEU A 156 16.72 2.95 -4.95
N ALA A 157 15.80 2.03 -5.17
CA ALA A 157 14.73 2.18 -6.15
C ALA A 157 13.36 2.13 -5.45
N GLY A 158 12.61 3.22 -5.50
CA GLY A 158 11.32 3.35 -4.82
C GLY A 158 10.15 3.53 -5.79
N HIS A 159 9.16 2.62 -5.72
CA HIS A 159 7.89 2.77 -6.44
C HIS A 159 6.88 3.55 -5.58
N SER A 160 6.15 4.49 -6.20
CA SER A 160 5.02 5.16 -5.55
C SER A 160 5.41 5.74 -4.17
N LEU A 161 4.75 5.33 -3.08
CA LEU A 161 5.07 5.77 -1.70
C LEU A 161 6.52 5.45 -1.29
N GLY A 162 7.17 4.46 -1.90
CA GLY A 162 8.59 4.17 -1.73
C GLY A 162 9.50 5.35 -2.05
N GLY A 163 9.03 6.34 -2.82
CA GLY A 163 9.74 7.60 -3.05
C GLY A 163 9.97 8.42 -1.78
N LEU A 164 9.02 8.43 -0.84
CA LEU A 164 9.20 9.07 0.46
C LEU A 164 10.26 8.33 1.31
N TYR A 165 10.29 7.02 1.20
CA TYR A 165 11.24 6.18 1.95
C TYR A 165 12.66 6.33 1.43
N THR A 166 12.84 6.37 0.10
CA THR A 166 14.16 6.64 -0.50
C THR A 166 14.67 8.04 -0.18
N LEU A 167 13.78 9.05 -0.14
CA LEU A 167 14.14 10.42 0.21
C LEU A 167 14.61 10.54 1.66
N ASP A 168 13.86 9.97 2.61
CA ASP A 168 14.24 9.98 4.03
C ASP A 168 15.52 9.20 4.27
N TYR A 169 15.63 7.99 3.71
CA TYR A 169 16.82 7.14 3.87
C TYR A 169 18.09 7.82 3.33
N ALA A 170 18.04 8.39 2.13
CA ALA A 170 19.19 9.06 1.52
C ALA A 170 19.67 10.28 2.33
N ASN A 171 18.79 10.91 3.09
CA ASN A 171 19.15 12.02 3.99
C ASN A 171 19.65 11.55 5.36
N ARG A 172 19.13 10.42 5.87
CA ARG A 172 19.58 9.86 7.17
C ARG A 172 20.89 9.13 7.05
N TYR A 173 21.10 8.41 5.95
CA TYR A 173 22.26 7.53 5.73
C TYR A 173 22.95 7.86 4.40
N PRO A 174 23.42 9.10 4.19
CA PRO A 174 23.92 9.55 2.90
C PRO A 174 25.18 8.81 2.41
N SER A 175 25.97 8.23 3.31
CA SER A 175 27.13 7.43 2.92
C SER A 175 26.78 6.04 2.39
N GLU A 176 25.55 5.58 2.63
CA GLU A 176 25.09 4.25 2.24
C GLU A 176 24.38 4.24 0.87
N VAL A 177 24.17 5.40 0.24
CA VAL A 177 23.41 5.52 -1.00
C VAL A 177 24.28 6.07 -2.12
N SER A 178 24.38 5.33 -3.22
CA SER A 178 25.13 5.74 -4.43
C SER A 178 24.25 6.42 -5.49
N ALA A 179 22.98 6.07 -5.55
CA ALA A 179 22.00 6.68 -6.45
C ALA A 179 20.57 6.37 -5.98
N VAL A 180 19.60 7.16 -6.46
CA VAL A 180 18.17 6.91 -6.26
C VAL A 180 17.46 6.76 -7.61
N ILE A 181 16.57 5.77 -7.69
CA ILE A 181 15.68 5.52 -8.83
C ILE A 181 14.24 5.68 -8.34
N GLY A 182 13.52 6.65 -8.85
CA GLY A 182 12.08 6.80 -8.61
C GLY A 182 11.28 6.08 -9.70
N ILE A 183 10.37 5.22 -9.32
CA ILE A 183 9.46 4.50 -10.22
C ILE A 183 8.06 5.07 -10.01
N ASP A 184 7.70 6.07 -10.78
CA ASP A 184 6.47 6.86 -10.64
C ASP A 184 6.20 7.22 -9.17
N SER A 185 7.27 7.68 -8.52
CA SER A 185 7.38 7.82 -7.07
C SER A 185 6.62 9.04 -6.56
N SER A 186 6.07 8.94 -5.36
CA SER A 186 5.39 10.08 -4.70
C SER A 186 6.39 11.14 -4.29
N VAL A 187 6.03 12.41 -4.52
CA VAL A 187 6.77 13.59 -4.06
C VAL A 187 6.00 14.21 -2.88
N PRO A 188 6.67 14.59 -1.78
CA PRO A 188 6.02 15.12 -0.58
C PRO A 188 5.53 16.57 -0.77
N THR A 189 4.52 16.78 -1.60
CA THR A 189 3.89 18.09 -1.85
C THR A 189 2.76 18.40 -0.86
N ALA A 190 2.38 19.66 -0.74
CA ALA A 190 1.21 20.06 0.05
C ALA A 190 -0.09 19.44 -0.49
N GLN A 191 -0.18 19.21 -1.81
CA GLN A 191 -1.32 18.53 -2.41
C GLN A 191 -1.36 17.05 -2.01
N PHE A 192 -0.24 16.34 -2.11
CA PHE A 192 -0.13 14.95 -1.67
C PHE A 192 -0.51 14.79 -0.18
N GLU A 193 0.01 15.66 0.69
CA GLU A 193 -0.34 15.65 2.12
C GLU A 193 -1.85 15.79 2.34
N LYS A 194 -2.49 16.74 1.65
CA LYS A 194 -3.93 16.98 1.76
C LYS A 194 -4.75 15.76 1.30
N GLU A 195 -4.36 15.13 0.21
CA GLU A 195 -5.01 13.92 -0.32
C GLU A 195 -4.81 12.73 0.62
N ALA A 196 -3.60 12.54 1.13
CA ALA A 196 -3.30 11.53 2.11
C ALA A 196 -4.09 11.71 3.42
N ALA A 197 -4.20 12.94 3.92
CA ALA A 197 -5.00 13.26 5.11
C ALA A 197 -6.50 12.98 4.91
N ALA A 198 -7.01 13.18 3.70
CA ALA A 198 -8.41 12.88 3.40
C ALA A 198 -8.72 11.37 3.36
N ASN A 199 -7.72 10.54 3.06
CA ASN A 199 -7.85 9.09 2.86
C ASN A 199 -7.26 8.25 4.02
N GLY A 200 -6.36 8.82 4.82
CA GLY A 200 -5.58 8.09 5.83
C GLY A 200 -6.26 7.84 7.17
N GLY A 201 -7.45 8.39 7.41
CA GLY A 201 -8.11 8.29 8.72
C GLY A 201 -9.41 7.49 8.67
N GLY A 202 -9.73 6.80 9.78
CA GLY A 202 -11.02 6.18 9.96
C GLY A 202 -10.99 4.68 10.29
N ILE A 203 -12.15 4.02 10.12
CA ILE A 203 -12.27 2.58 10.36
C ILE A 203 -11.58 1.84 9.21
N ASN A 204 -10.69 0.91 9.53
CA ASN A 204 -10.06 0.03 8.55
C ASN A 204 -11.09 -0.95 7.93
N ILE A 205 -11.89 -0.46 6.98
CA ILE A 205 -12.93 -1.24 6.30
C ILE A 205 -12.29 -2.38 5.47
N THR A 206 -11.15 -2.13 4.85
CA THR A 206 -10.43 -3.13 4.04
C THR A 206 -9.97 -4.31 4.90
N GLY A 207 -9.45 -4.05 6.10
CA GLY A 207 -9.08 -5.10 7.05
C GLY A 207 -10.29 -5.89 7.57
N ILE A 208 -11.43 -5.22 7.81
CA ILE A 208 -12.67 -5.91 8.17
C ILE A 208 -13.10 -6.85 7.03
N LEU A 209 -13.12 -6.36 5.78
CA LEU A 209 -13.50 -7.14 4.60
C LEU A 209 -12.54 -8.33 4.39
N SER A 210 -11.24 -8.15 4.60
CA SER A 210 -10.26 -9.22 4.55
C SER A 210 -10.53 -10.27 5.63
N THR A 211 -10.69 -9.85 6.88
CA THR A 211 -10.94 -10.74 8.04
C THR A 211 -12.18 -11.61 7.86
N ILE A 212 -13.27 -11.06 7.34
CA ILE A 212 -14.52 -11.83 7.09
C ILE A 212 -14.46 -12.69 5.82
N GLY A 213 -13.33 -12.73 5.09
CA GLY A 213 -13.13 -13.54 3.90
C GLY A 213 -13.75 -12.97 2.62
N PHE A 214 -14.19 -11.70 2.63
CA PHE A 214 -14.74 -11.06 1.43
C PHE A 214 -13.67 -10.88 0.36
N VAL A 215 -12.46 -10.43 0.73
CA VAL A 215 -11.32 -10.27 -0.20
C VAL A 215 -10.99 -11.61 -0.87
N ARG A 216 -10.89 -12.70 -0.12
CA ARG A 216 -10.68 -14.05 -0.64
C ARG A 216 -11.78 -14.45 -1.64
N THR A 217 -13.02 -14.11 -1.32
CA THR A 217 -14.14 -14.39 -2.22
C THR A 217 -14.00 -13.62 -3.55
N VAL A 218 -13.59 -12.35 -3.51
CA VAL A 218 -13.31 -11.56 -4.71
C VAL A 218 -12.18 -12.18 -5.53
N VAL A 219 -11.08 -12.57 -4.87
CA VAL A 219 -9.95 -13.26 -5.53
C VAL A 219 -10.39 -14.54 -6.24
N TRP A 220 -11.31 -15.31 -5.66
CA TRP A 220 -11.79 -16.56 -6.28
C TRP A 220 -12.77 -16.33 -7.44
N VAL A 221 -13.70 -15.37 -7.31
CA VAL A 221 -14.79 -15.20 -8.31
C VAL A 221 -14.45 -14.19 -9.40
N ALA A 222 -13.54 -13.28 -9.13
CA ALA A 222 -13.13 -12.21 -10.03
C ALA A 222 -11.61 -11.90 -9.92
N PRO A 223 -10.73 -12.89 -10.13
CA PRO A 223 -9.29 -12.73 -9.91
C PRO A 223 -8.68 -11.58 -10.72
N SER A 224 -9.21 -11.30 -11.91
CA SER A 224 -8.75 -10.20 -12.76
C SER A 224 -8.86 -8.81 -12.12
N VAL A 225 -9.56 -8.66 -10.99
CA VAL A 225 -9.64 -7.40 -10.23
C VAL A 225 -8.34 -7.13 -9.46
N VAL A 226 -7.65 -8.20 -9.04
CA VAL A 226 -6.41 -8.13 -8.23
C VAL A 226 -5.16 -8.47 -9.03
N ASP A 227 -5.28 -9.08 -10.20
CA ASP A 227 -4.15 -9.46 -11.04
C ASP A 227 -3.45 -8.23 -11.63
N PRO A 228 -2.11 -8.26 -11.73
CA PRO A 228 -1.38 -7.25 -12.47
C PRO A 228 -1.81 -7.23 -13.94
N LYS A 229 -1.80 -6.06 -14.56
CA LYS A 229 -2.21 -5.87 -15.96
C LYS A 229 -0.99 -5.97 -16.89
N SER A 230 -0.36 -7.14 -16.88
CA SER A 230 0.80 -7.44 -17.69
C SER A 230 0.87 -8.94 -18.00
N ASP A 231 1.39 -9.26 -19.18
CA ASP A 231 1.66 -10.64 -19.61
C ASP A 231 3.06 -11.12 -19.17
N ASP A 232 3.84 -10.27 -18.50
CA ASP A 232 5.22 -10.57 -18.08
C ASP A 232 5.30 -11.39 -16.79
N TYR A 233 4.17 -11.70 -16.16
CA TYR A 233 4.09 -12.55 -14.98
C TYR A 233 3.87 -14.02 -15.35
N THR A 234 4.56 -14.91 -14.64
CA THR A 234 4.28 -16.35 -14.75
C THR A 234 2.96 -16.71 -14.05
N PRO A 235 2.28 -17.78 -14.46
CA PRO A 235 1.07 -18.25 -13.78
C PRO A 235 1.28 -18.52 -12.28
N SER A 236 2.47 -18.97 -11.88
CA SER A 236 2.82 -19.24 -10.48
C SER A 236 2.99 -17.96 -9.64
N GLU A 237 3.54 -16.91 -10.23
CA GLU A 237 3.63 -15.59 -9.59
C GLU A 237 2.23 -15.01 -9.36
N ILE A 238 1.38 -15.02 -10.39
CA ILE A 238 -0.01 -14.56 -10.27
C ILE A 238 -0.78 -15.31 -9.19
N GLU A 239 -0.68 -16.65 -9.17
CA GLU A 239 -1.37 -17.45 -8.15
C GLU A 239 -0.86 -17.13 -6.75
N ARG A 240 0.45 -16.94 -6.59
CA ARG A 240 1.04 -16.54 -5.31
C ARG A 240 0.60 -15.12 -4.90
N MET A 241 0.54 -14.16 -5.81
CA MET A 241 0.04 -12.81 -5.54
C MET A 241 -1.43 -12.83 -5.09
N ARG A 242 -2.26 -13.68 -5.70
CA ARG A 242 -3.66 -13.89 -5.27
C ARG A 242 -3.76 -14.47 -3.85
N GLN A 243 -2.90 -15.43 -3.51
CA GLN A 243 -2.82 -15.96 -2.15
C GLN A 243 -2.41 -14.86 -1.15
N MET A 244 -1.33 -14.12 -1.46
CA MET A 244 -0.86 -13.00 -0.63
C MET A 244 -1.92 -11.92 -0.46
N THR A 245 -2.69 -11.61 -1.51
CA THR A 245 -3.82 -10.70 -1.43
C THR A 245 -4.86 -11.19 -0.43
N SER A 246 -5.18 -12.47 -0.45
CA SER A 246 -6.12 -13.08 0.50
C SER A 246 -5.62 -13.05 1.95
N TRP A 247 -4.30 -13.04 2.17
CA TRP A 247 -3.68 -13.06 3.49
C TRP A 247 -3.40 -11.67 4.04
N ASN A 248 -2.82 -10.78 3.21
CA ASN A 248 -2.17 -9.56 3.68
C ASN A 248 -2.96 -8.27 3.39
N PHE A 249 -3.95 -8.31 2.49
CA PHE A 249 -4.64 -7.09 2.08
C PHE A 249 -5.35 -6.39 3.23
N GLY A 250 -5.06 -5.09 3.41
CA GLY A 250 -5.72 -4.23 4.38
C GLY A 250 -5.44 -4.57 5.85
N ASN A 251 -4.32 -5.26 6.16
CA ASN A 251 -3.93 -5.57 7.53
C ASN A 251 -3.68 -4.30 8.37
N ALA A 252 -3.49 -4.48 9.68
CA ALA A 252 -3.39 -3.37 10.63
C ALA A 252 -2.15 -2.48 10.39
N VAL A 253 -1.03 -3.07 9.92
CA VAL A 253 0.20 -2.33 9.64
C VAL A 253 0.03 -1.42 8.44
N VAL A 254 -0.59 -1.93 7.37
CA VAL A 254 -0.93 -1.14 6.17
C VAL A 254 -1.93 -0.03 6.50
N ALA A 255 -2.88 -0.29 7.41
CA ALA A 255 -3.81 0.75 7.88
C ALA A 255 -3.10 1.84 8.68
N ASP A 256 -2.11 1.49 9.50
CA ASP A 256 -1.28 2.44 10.23
C ASP A 256 -0.38 3.26 9.29
N GLU A 257 0.17 2.63 8.25
CA GLU A 257 0.93 3.31 7.19
C GLU A 257 0.06 4.36 6.48
N ALA A 258 -1.18 4.01 6.12
CA ALA A 258 -2.14 4.96 5.56
C ALA A 258 -2.41 6.13 6.51
N ALA A 259 -2.55 5.87 7.80
CA ALA A 259 -2.80 6.91 8.82
C ALA A 259 -1.61 7.87 8.98
N HIS A 260 -0.39 7.39 8.76
CA HIS A 260 0.84 8.20 8.85
C HIS A 260 1.25 8.87 7.52
N MET A 261 0.63 8.54 6.40
CA MET A 261 1.05 9.02 5.07
C MET A 261 1.11 10.55 4.97
N ALA A 262 0.11 11.24 5.52
CA ALA A 262 0.07 12.71 5.51
C ALA A 262 1.17 13.32 6.39
N SER A 263 1.37 12.80 7.61
CA SER A 263 2.42 13.28 8.51
C SER A 263 3.83 12.98 7.99
N ASN A 264 4.02 11.84 7.34
CA ASN A 264 5.27 11.48 6.68
C ASN A 264 5.58 12.44 5.52
N ALA A 265 4.59 12.77 4.69
CA ALA A 265 4.74 13.76 3.62
C ALA A 265 5.04 15.17 4.17
N ALA A 266 4.35 15.58 5.24
CA ALA A 266 4.59 16.86 5.90
C ALA A 266 6.02 16.98 6.47
N ALA A 267 6.54 15.90 7.06
CA ALA A 267 7.90 15.84 7.59
C ALA A 267 8.96 15.98 6.50
N LEU A 268 8.67 15.56 5.27
CA LEU A 268 9.60 15.57 4.15
C LEU A 268 9.39 16.73 3.17
N ARG A 269 8.41 17.61 3.37
CA ARG A 269 8.04 18.65 2.41
C ARG A 269 9.19 19.57 2.01
N GLU A 270 10.07 19.91 2.95
CA GLU A 270 11.21 20.79 2.73
C GLU A 270 12.53 20.00 2.57
N VAL A 271 12.44 18.65 2.52
CA VAL A 271 13.60 17.79 2.37
C VAL A 271 13.85 17.55 0.88
N THR A 272 15.09 17.75 0.46
CA THR A 272 15.55 17.47 -0.91
C THR A 272 16.59 16.36 -0.91
N TYR A 273 16.80 15.72 -2.04
CA TYR A 273 17.93 14.80 -2.19
C TYR A 273 19.26 15.54 -2.02
N PRO A 274 20.31 14.89 -1.47
CA PRO A 274 21.67 15.47 -1.41
C PRO A 274 22.14 15.91 -2.80
N GLU A 275 22.75 17.10 -2.91
CA GLU A 275 23.14 17.73 -4.18
C GLU A 275 23.95 16.81 -5.11
N ASN A 276 24.88 16.03 -4.53
CA ASN A 276 25.77 15.17 -5.30
C ASN A 276 25.26 13.72 -5.47
N LEU A 277 24.06 13.41 -4.99
CA LEU A 277 23.46 12.09 -5.14
C LEU A 277 22.76 11.98 -6.50
N PRO A 278 23.18 11.09 -7.40
CA PRO A 278 22.50 10.89 -8.69
C PRO A 278 21.06 10.40 -8.50
N VAL A 279 20.11 11.01 -9.22
CA VAL A 279 18.69 10.63 -9.15
C VAL A 279 18.10 10.46 -10.55
N LEU A 280 17.49 9.32 -10.81
CA LEU A 280 16.71 9.03 -12.02
C LEU A 280 15.25 8.81 -11.64
N HIS A 281 14.32 9.57 -12.22
CA HIS A 281 12.89 9.34 -12.08
C HIS A 281 12.29 8.83 -13.38
N PHE A 282 11.54 7.73 -13.29
CA PHE A 282 10.59 7.30 -14.32
C PHE A 282 9.21 7.80 -13.95
N LEU A 283 8.52 8.43 -14.88
CA LEU A 283 7.15 8.89 -14.70
C LEU A 283 6.22 8.18 -15.69
N ALA A 284 5.07 7.74 -15.18
CA ALA A 284 4.02 7.17 -15.99
C ALA A 284 3.30 8.26 -16.80
N SER A 285 3.21 8.09 -18.12
CA SER A 285 2.53 9.06 -19.00
C SER A 285 1.08 9.32 -18.57
N ASP A 286 0.38 8.29 -18.05
CA ASP A 286 -0.98 8.45 -17.54
C ASP A 286 -1.03 9.40 -16.34
N ASN A 287 -0.07 9.30 -15.40
CA ASN A 287 -0.02 10.19 -14.25
C ASN A 287 0.41 11.61 -14.64
N VAL A 288 1.35 11.76 -15.58
CA VAL A 288 1.70 13.09 -16.14
C VAL A 288 0.51 13.76 -16.79
N ALA A 289 -0.35 13.00 -17.48
CA ALA A 289 -1.53 13.54 -18.15
C ALA A 289 -2.72 13.80 -17.18
N LEU A 290 -2.88 13.02 -16.13
CA LEU A 290 -4.09 13.02 -15.30
C LEU A 290 -3.91 13.74 -13.94
N THR A 291 -2.69 13.82 -13.44
CA THR A 291 -2.40 14.43 -12.13
C THR A 291 -1.78 15.81 -12.35
N PRO A 292 -2.47 16.89 -11.97
CA PRO A 292 -1.92 18.23 -12.05
C PRO A 292 -0.57 18.32 -11.33
N ASP A 293 0.37 19.04 -11.93
CA ASP A 293 1.71 19.33 -11.39
C ASP A 293 2.60 18.09 -11.12
N TRP A 294 2.20 16.88 -11.60
CA TRP A 294 2.99 15.66 -11.37
C TRP A 294 4.43 15.79 -11.88
N LEU A 295 4.60 16.15 -13.15
CA LEU A 295 5.92 16.37 -13.73
C LEU A 295 6.68 17.54 -13.08
N ASP A 296 5.99 18.64 -12.79
CA ASP A 296 6.63 19.82 -12.25
C ASP A 296 7.08 19.61 -10.79
N SER A 297 6.31 18.89 -9.98
CA SER A 297 6.73 18.53 -8.61
C SER A 297 8.00 17.67 -8.59
N HIS A 298 8.18 16.77 -9.56
CA HIS A 298 9.42 16.00 -9.70
C HIS A 298 10.60 16.87 -10.16
N LYS A 299 10.38 17.81 -11.07
CA LYS A 299 11.42 18.79 -11.45
C LYS A 299 11.83 19.65 -10.26
N ASP A 300 10.87 20.14 -9.49
CA ASP A 300 11.12 20.97 -8.31
C ASP A 300 11.90 20.19 -7.24
N GLN A 301 11.56 18.92 -7.01
CA GLN A 301 12.30 18.05 -6.08
C GLN A 301 13.76 17.86 -6.49
N LEU A 302 14.05 17.84 -7.78
CA LEU A 302 15.39 17.57 -8.33
C LEU A 302 16.18 18.84 -8.68
N GLN A 303 15.62 20.04 -8.52
CA GLN A 303 16.26 21.29 -8.96
C GLN A 303 17.67 21.53 -8.36
N ASN A 304 17.95 20.98 -7.18
CA ASN A 304 19.25 21.12 -6.50
C ASN A 304 20.16 19.90 -6.68
N VAL A 305 19.74 18.89 -7.41
CA VAL A 305 20.52 17.68 -7.66
C VAL A 305 21.40 17.85 -8.89
N SER A 306 22.71 17.78 -8.73
CA SER A 306 23.68 18.05 -9.80
C SER A 306 23.58 17.06 -10.97
N ARG A 307 23.28 15.78 -10.69
CA ARG A 307 23.10 14.73 -11.69
C ARG A 307 21.73 14.12 -11.54
N HIS A 308 20.79 14.54 -12.37
CA HIS A 308 19.45 13.98 -12.38
C HIS A 308 18.92 13.80 -13.78
N GLU A 309 17.95 12.91 -13.91
CA GLU A 309 17.21 12.68 -15.15
C GLU A 309 15.75 12.32 -14.84
N ILE A 310 14.82 12.77 -15.67
CA ILE A 310 13.42 12.38 -15.65
C ILE A 310 13.07 11.77 -16.99
N VAL A 311 12.55 10.54 -16.97
CA VAL A 311 12.16 9.78 -18.15
C VAL A 311 10.67 9.47 -18.05
N GLU A 312 9.89 10.00 -18.98
CA GLU A 312 8.49 9.61 -19.13
C GLU A 312 8.39 8.33 -19.93
N LEU A 313 7.68 7.33 -19.42
CA LEU A 313 7.40 6.06 -20.07
C LEU A 313 5.88 5.91 -20.30
N GLU A 314 5.51 5.31 -21.42
CA GLU A 314 4.12 5.03 -21.75
C GLU A 314 3.55 4.00 -20.75
N GLY A 315 2.39 4.32 -20.16
CA GLY A 315 1.67 3.41 -19.28
C GLY A 315 1.13 4.05 -18.03
N ALA A 316 0.53 3.20 -17.19
CA ALA A 316 -0.07 3.54 -15.92
C ALA A 316 0.97 3.48 -14.78
N HIS A 317 0.55 3.83 -13.57
CA HIS A 317 1.34 3.94 -12.35
C HIS A 317 2.34 2.78 -12.08
N TYR A 318 2.02 1.56 -12.48
CA TYR A 318 2.86 0.38 -12.26
C TYR A 318 3.79 0.12 -13.47
N LEU A 319 4.70 1.04 -13.76
CA LEU A 319 5.62 0.96 -14.90
C LEU A 319 6.46 -0.33 -14.89
N HIS A 320 6.85 -0.82 -13.72
CA HIS A 320 7.61 -2.06 -13.56
C HIS A 320 6.83 -3.33 -13.95
N TRP A 321 5.53 -3.23 -14.24
CA TRP A 321 4.75 -4.34 -14.78
C TRP A 321 4.88 -4.47 -16.31
N THR A 322 5.05 -3.34 -17.01
CA THR A 322 4.93 -3.29 -18.48
C THR A 322 6.14 -2.68 -19.17
N GLN A 323 7.01 -1.99 -18.43
CA GLN A 323 8.17 -1.26 -18.97
C GLN A 323 9.50 -1.74 -18.36
N SER A 324 9.50 -2.94 -17.75
CA SER A 324 10.65 -3.50 -17.02
C SER A 324 11.96 -3.44 -17.82
N LYS A 325 11.93 -3.88 -19.09
CA LYS A 325 13.12 -3.85 -19.93
C LYS A 325 13.61 -2.44 -20.22
N ALA A 326 12.73 -1.52 -20.60
CA ALA A 326 13.09 -0.13 -20.87
C ALA A 326 13.66 0.55 -19.64
N MET A 327 13.09 0.26 -18.47
CA MET A 327 13.58 0.76 -17.18
C MET A 327 14.97 0.19 -16.87
N ALA A 328 15.18 -1.11 -16.98
CA ALA A 328 16.47 -1.77 -16.68
C ALA A 328 17.59 -1.27 -17.60
N ASP A 329 17.32 -1.15 -18.91
CA ASP A 329 18.27 -0.61 -19.89
C ASP A 329 18.66 0.84 -19.49
N LYS A 330 17.68 1.67 -19.11
CA LYS A 330 17.94 3.06 -18.72
C LYS A 330 18.62 3.19 -17.36
N ILE A 331 18.26 2.36 -16.37
CA ILE A 331 18.94 2.29 -15.07
C ILE A 331 20.42 1.97 -15.28
N THR A 332 20.72 0.96 -16.10
CA THR A 332 22.10 0.54 -16.39
C THR A 332 22.90 1.67 -17.06
N GLN A 333 22.32 2.33 -18.06
CA GLN A 333 22.95 3.49 -18.69
C GLN A 333 23.23 4.60 -17.67
N PHE A 334 22.22 5.01 -16.91
CA PHE A 334 22.32 6.12 -15.95
C PHE A 334 23.37 5.85 -14.87
N LEU A 335 23.38 4.65 -14.29
CA LEU A 335 24.33 4.28 -13.25
C LEU A 335 25.75 4.22 -13.79
N HIS A 336 25.98 3.65 -14.96
CA HIS A 336 27.30 3.63 -15.60
C HIS A 336 27.87 5.04 -15.84
N GLU A 337 27.02 6.01 -16.16
CA GLU A 337 27.41 7.40 -16.41
C GLU A 337 27.56 8.23 -15.14
N SER A 338 26.92 7.84 -14.05
CA SER A 338 26.70 8.69 -12.86
C SER A 338 27.40 8.19 -11.59
N VAL A 339 27.63 6.87 -11.48
CA VAL A 339 28.23 6.25 -10.30
C VAL A 339 29.65 5.78 -10.66
N PRO A 340 30.72 6.27 -9.98
CA PRO A 340 32.06 5.79 -10.21
C PRO A 340 32.17 4.28 -9.93
N SER A 341 32.83 3.56 -10.81
CA SER A 341 33.10 2.12 -10.67
C SER A 341 34.09 1.79 -9.54
#